data_d3483dc0175f1c0475441ae5d4f7c412
#
_entry.id   d3483dc0175f1c0475441ae5d4f7c412
#
_cell.length_a   1.000
_cell.length_b   1.000
_cell.length_c   1.000
_cell.angle_alpha   90.00
_cell.angle_beta   90.00
_cell.angle_gamma   90.00
#
_symmetry.space_group_name_H-M   'P 1'
#
loop_
_entity.id
_entity.type
_entity.pdbx_description
1 polymer ?
#
loop_
_entity_poly.entity_id
_entity_poly.type
_entity_poly.pdbx_seq_one_letter_code
_entity_poly.pdbx_strand_id
1 'polypeptide(L)'
;MKLIIKNLKKNFEKKEVLKDINFEFEKGKIYGLLGRNGAGKTTFFNCLNEDLEIDNGEFYIEDNGKTRKIQPEDIGYVLSIPNVPEFLTGREFLKFFIEINKDKIKEIKTIDEYFDFMKIKKEDRDKLLKDYSHGMKNKMQMLVNIIASPSILLLDEPLTSFDVVVAEEMRV
;
A
#
# COMPACT_ATOMS: atom_id res chain seq x y z
N MET A 1 -2.46 4.23 -18.65
CA MET A 1 -2.39 5.05 -17.42
C MET A 1 -0.95 5.08 -16.95
N LYS A 2 -0.45 6.26 -16.56
CA LYS A 2 0.88 6.50 -15.98
C LYS A 2 0.74 7.37 -14.74
N LEU A 3 1.60 7.17 -13.75
CA LEU A 3 1.85 8.15 -12.70
C LEU A 3 3.06 8.97 -13.12
N ILE A 4 2.89 10.28 -13.23
CA ILE A 4 3.93 11.23 -13.63
C ILE A 4 4.37 12.03 -12.41
N ILE A 5 5.68 12.14 -12.21
CA ILE A 5 6.29 12.96 -11.17
C ILE A 5 7.25 13.93 -11.82
N LYS A 6 7.12 15.22 -11.48
CA LYS A 6 7.95 16.29 -12.02
C LYS A 6 8.51 17.18 -10.93
N ASN A 7 9.82 17.33 -10.93
CA ASN A 7 10.56 18.25 -10.07
C ASN A 7 10.20 18.16 -8.57
N LEU A 8 9.82 16.96 -8.11
CA LEU A 8 9.35 16.74 -6.74
C LEU A 8 10.50 16.93 -5.77
N LYS A 9 10.30 17.85 -4.81
CA LYS A 9 11.27 18.18 -3.75
C LYS A 9 10.61 18.10 -2.37
N LYS A 10 11.39 17.64 -1.41
CA LYS A 10 11.02 17.65 0.01
C LYS A 10 12.22 17.93 0.88
N ASN A 11 12.08 18.91 1.76
CA ASN A 11 13.08 19.30 2.74
C ASN A 11 12.51 19.11 4.16
N PHE A 12 13.36 18.80 5.09
CA PHE A 12 13.08 18.87 6.53
C PHE A 12 14.10 19.82 7.15
N GLU A 13 13.65 20.98 7.60
CA GLU A 13 14.50 22.06 8.11
C GLU A 13 15.63 22.42 7.13
N LYS A 14 16.87 22.00 7.44
CA LYS A 14 18.07 22.26 6.59
C LYS A 14 18.48 21.08 5.72
N LYS A 15 17.75 19.96 5.78
CA LYS A 15 18.11 18.74 5.03
C LYS A 15 17.18 18.53 3.85
N GLU A 16 17.74 18.62 2.66
CA GLU A 16 17.05 18.24 1.42
C GLU A 16 17.03 16.70 1.33
N VAL A 17 15.81 16.11 1.38
CA VAL A 17 15.60 14.65 1.37
C VAL A 17 15.23 14.16 -0.01
N LEU A 18 14.27 14.82 -0.68
CA LEU A 18 13.94 14.54 -2.07
C LEU A 18 14.44 15.68 -2.94
N LYS A 19 15.31 15.34 -3.92
CA LYS A 19 16.09 16.29 -4.70
C LYS A 19 15.69 16.25 -6.17
N ASP A 20 14.64 16.99 -6.53
CA ASP A 20 14.22 17.15 -7.91
C ASP A 20 13.93 15.82 -8.62
N ILE A 21 13.03 15.02 -8.01
CA ILE A 21 12.67 13.72 -8.55
C ILE A 21 11.77 13.88 -9.76
N ASN A 22 12.19 13.25 -10.86
CA ASN A 22 11.46 13.19 -12.12
C ASN A 22 11.36 11.73 -12.54
N PHE A 23 10.14 11.20 -12.64
CA PHE A 23 9.94 9.81 -13.05
C PHE A 23 8.53 9.55 -13.58
N GLU A 24 8.41 8.53 -14.44
CA GLU A 24 7.13 8.03 -14.95
C GLU A 24 6.97 6.55 -14.58
N PHE A 25 5.89 6.25 -13.88
CA PHE A 25 5.50 4.87 -13.57
C PHE A 25 4.38 4.43 -14.50
N GLU A 26 4.56 3.32 -15.20
CA GLU A 26 3.57 2.78 -16.12
C GLU A 26 2.69 1.72 -15.43
N LYS A 27 1.39 1.73 -15.76
CA LYS A 27 0.45 0.71 -15.28
C LYS A 27 0.90 -0.70 -15.67
N GLY A 28 0.71 -1.65 -14.74
CA GLY A 28 1.04 -3.06 -14.96
C GLY A 28 2.53 -3.38 -14.79
N LYS A 29 3.35 -2.44 -14.33
CA LYS A 29 4.76 -2.65 -14.03
C LYS A 29 5.02 -2.60 -12.53
N ILE A 30 6.03 -3.36 -12.09
CA ILE A 30 6.55 -3.34 -10.72
C ILE A 30 7.88 -2.58 -10.74
N TYR A 31 8.04 -1.63 -9.83
CA TYR A 31 9.24 -0.81 -9.68
C TYR A 31 9.85 -1.02 -8.29
N GLY A 32 11.15 -1.25 -8.24
CA GLY A 32 11.89 -1.33 -7.00
C GLY A 32 12.57 0.01 -6.66
N LEU A 33 12.23 0.58 -5.50
CA LEU A 33 12.90 1.77 -4.98
C LEU A 33 14.06 1.34 -4.06
N LEU A 34 15.29 1.45 -4.57
CA LEU A 34 16.49 1.04 -3.85
C LEU A 34 17.22 2.25 -3.25
N GLY A 35 17.77 2.06 -2.06
CA GLY A 35 18.54 3.09 -1.37
C GLY A 35 18.84 2.70 0.08
N ARG A 36 19.86 3.36 0.67
CA ARG A 36 20.23 3.18 2.08
C ARG A 36 19.10 3.61 3.01
N ASN A 37 19.14 3.16 4.26
CA ASN A 37 18.24 3.67 5.29
C ASN A 37 18.44 5.19 5.44
N GLY A 38 17.33 5.93 5.54
CA GLY A 38 17.36 7.40 5.55
C GLY A 38 17.57 8.08 4.19
N ALA A 39 17.56 7.34 3.06
CA ALA A 39 17.67 7.91 1.72
C ALA A 39 16.38 8.62 1.23
N GLY A 40 15.30 8.59 2.01
CA GLY A 40 14.04 9.25 1.66
C GLY A 40 12.97 8.36 1.02
N LYS A 41 13.13 7.03 1.01
CA LYS A 41 12.15 6.09 0.42
C LYS A 41 10.75 6.24 1.02
N THR A 42 10.64 6.13 2.33
CA THR A 42 9.38 6.33 3.06
C THR A 42 8.85 7.77 2.91
N THR A 43 9.75 8.77 2.89
CA THR A 43 9.37 10.17 2.62
C THR A 43 8.72 10.32 1.24
N PHE A 44 9.29 9.67 0.24
CA PHE A 44 8.73 9.67 -1.11
C PHE A 44 7.34 9.03 -1.16
N PHE A 45 7.14 7.90 -0.52
CA PHE A 45 5.83 7.26 -0.42
C PHE A 45 4.81 8.11 0.33
N ASN A 46 5.20 8.73 1.44
CA ASN A 46 4.33 9.61 2.20
C ASN A 46 3.96 10.88 1.42
N CYS A 47 4.86 11.40 0.57
CA CYS A 47 4.51 12.50 -0.35
C CYS A 47 3.49 12.04 -1.40
N LEU A 48 3.66 10.86 -1.99
CA LEU A 48 2.71 10.33 -2.98
C LEU A 48 1.33 10.02 -2.36
N ASN A 49 1.31 9.58 -1.11
CA ASN A 49 0.08 9.30 -0.35
C ASN A 49 -0.55 10.56 0.26
N GLU A 50 0.05 11.74 0.03
CA GLU A 50 -0.36 13.03 0.59
C GLU A 50 -0.33 13.10 2.14
N ASP A 51 0.36 12.18 2.82
CA ASP A 51 0.64 12.25 4.26
C ASP A 51 1.67 13.36 4.59
N LEU A 52 2.49 13.73 3.59
CA LEU A 52 3.46 14.82 3.66
C LEU A 52 3.30 15.76 2.47
N GLU A 53 3.17 17.04 2.73
CA GLU A 53 3.19 18.07 1.68
C GLU A 53 4.56 18.12 1.00
N ILE A 54 4.57 18.25 -0.31
CA ILE A 54 5.78 18.49 -1.10
C ILE A 54 6.14 19.98 -1.05
N ASP A 55 7.44 20.30 -1.11
CA ASP A 55 7.89 21.70 -1.11
C ASP A 55 7.92 22.30 -2.52
N ASN A 56 8.08 21.46 -3.53
CA ASN A 56 8.06 21.87 -4.94
C ASN A 56 7.76 20.65 -5.84
N GLY A 57 7.35 20.94 -7.07
CA GLY A 57 7.03 19.94 -8.08
C GLY A 57 5.56 19.58 -8.11
N GLU A 58 5.26 18.54 -8.84
CA GLU A 58 3.92 18.00 -8.99
C GLU A 58 3.94 16.51 -9.25
N PHE A 59 2.82 15.84 -8.96
CA PHE A 59 2.57 14.47 -9.38
C PHE A 59 1.09 14.30 -9.74
N TYR A 60 0.82 13.52 -10.77
CA TYR A 60 -0.52 13.32 -11.31
C TYR A 60 -0.62 12.03 -12.12
N ILE A 61 -1.86 11.60 -12.34
CA ILE A 61 -2.16 10.48 -13.23
C ILE A 61 -2.42 11.02 -14.65
N GLU A 62 -1.76 10.40 -15.63
CA GLU A 62 -2.07 10.54 -17.04
C GLU A 62 -2.74 9.28 -17.55
N ASP A 63 -3.92 9.40 -18.16
CA ASP A 63 -4.63 8.30 -18.78
C ASP A 63 -5.27 8.72 -20.09
N ASN A 64 -4.95 8.01 -21.19
CA ASN A 64 -5.46 8.32 -22.54
C ASN A 64 -5.27 9.79 -22.94
N GLY A 65 -4.13 10.39 -22.62
CA GLY A 65 -3.81 11.80 -22.94
C GLY A 65 -4.51 12.84 -22.06
N LYS A 66 -5.26 12.41 -21.03
CA LYS A 66 -5.87 13.30 -20.05
C LYS A 66 -5.11 13.19 -18.72
N THR A 67 -4.92 14.32 -18.07
CA THR A 67 -4.29 14.38 -16.75
C THR A 67 -5.31 14.65 -15.66
N ARG A 68 -5.13 14.08 -14.50
CA ARG A 68 -5.92 14.34 -13.30
C ARG A 68 -5.09 14.21 -12.03
N LYS A 69 -5.52 14.86 -10.97
CA LYS A 69 -4.93 14.65 -9.64
C LYS A 69 -5.16 13.20 -9.17
N ILE A 70 -4.26 12.74 -8.33
CA ILE A 70 -4.43 11.49 -7.60
C ILE A 70 -5.61 11.67 -6.63
N GLN A 71 -6.42 10.63 -6.49
CA GLN A 71 -7.47 10.57 -5.49
C GLN A 71 -7.07 9.53 -4.43
N PRO A 72 -7.57 9.62 -3.20
CA PRO A 72 -7.24 8.66 -2.14
C PRO A 72 -7.46 7.20 -2.54
N GLU A 73 -8.46 6.93 -3.38
CA GLU A 73 -8.78 5.60 -3.87
C GLU A 73 -7.78 5.05 -4.89
N ASP A 74 -6.98 5.91 -5.49
CA ASP A 74 -5.96 5.49 -6.46
C ASP A 74 -4.77 4.82 -5.78
N ILE A 75 -4.51 5.12 -4.51
CA ILE A 75 -3.34 4.63 -3.77
C ILE A 75 -3.75 3.63 -2.70
N GLY A 76 -3.11 2.47 -2.71
CA GLY A 76 -3.00 1.58 -1.57
C GLY A 76 -1.61 1.70 -0.97
N TYR A 77 -1.53 1.77 0.35
CA TYR A 77 -0.24 1.88 1.04
C TYR A 77 -0.10 0.83 2.12
N VAL A 78 0.89 -0.03 1.95
CA VAL A 78 1.29 -1.04 2.93
C VAL A 78 2.51 -0.52 3.66
N LEU A 79 2.29 -0.13 4.91
CA LEU A 79 3.31 0.43 5.79
C LEU A 79 4.27 -0.64 6.29
N SER A 80 5.52 -0.30 6.52
CA SER A 80 6.53 -1.17 7.17
C SER A 80 6.13 -1.58 8.59
N ILE A 81 5.48 -0.67 9.32
CA ILE A 81 4.83 -0.98 10.59
C ILE A 81 3.31 -1.06 10.32
N PRO A 82 2.71 -2.26 10.45
CA PRO A 82 1.32 -2.45 10.10
C PRO A 82 0.39 -1.65 11.02
N ASN A 83 -0.53 -0.93 10.41
CA ASN A 83 -1.59 -0.20 11.11
C ASN A 83 -2.93 -0.92 10.89
N VAL A 84 -3.42 -1.61 11.90
CA VAL A 84 -4.68 -2.36 11.88
C VAL A 84 -5.49 -2.06 13.13
N PRO A 85 -6.83 -2.14 13.09
CA PRO A 85 -7.69 -1.88 14.26
C PRO A 85 -7.59 -3.02 15.27
N GLU A 86 -6.69 -2.89 16.23
CA GLU A 86 -6.29 -3.95 17.17
C GLU A 86 -7.44 -4.50 18.04
N PHE A 87 -8.51 -3.74 18.18
CA PHE A 87 -9.71 -4.10 18.94
C PHE A 87 -10.73 -4.98 18.17
N LEU A 88 -10.53 -5.20 16.88
CA LEU A 88 -11.34 -6.11 16.05
C LEU A 88 -10.66 -7.47 15.90
N THR A 89 -11.45 -8.49 15.67
CA THR A 89 -10.95 -9.77 15.18
C THR A 89 -10.59 -9.65 13.69
N GLY A 90 -9.76 -10.56 13.17
CA GLY A 90 -9.43 -10.58 11.75
C GLY A 90 -10.69 -10.65 10.88
N ARG A 91 -11.67 -11.48 11.28
CA ARG A 91 -12.94 -11.66 10.57
C ARG A 91 -13.82 -10.40 10.61
N GLU A 92 -13.94 -9.76 11.76
CA GLU A 92 -14.69 -8.51 11.89
C GLU A 92 -14.09 -7.40 11.07
N PHE A 93 -12.76 -7.29 11.06
CA PHE A 93 -12.05 -6.29 10.27
C PHE A 93 -12.32 -6.45 8.77
N LEU A 94 -12.21 -7.67 8.23
CA LEU A 94 -12.51 -7.91 6.82
C LEU A 94 -13.97 -7.64 6.48
N LYS A 95 -14.92 -8.09 7.33
CA LYS A 95 -16.34 -7.79 7.14
C LYS A 95 -16.61 -6.30 7.07
N PHE A 96 -16.10 -5.57 8.05
CA PHE A 96 -16.24 -4.12 8.12
C PHE A 96 -15.65 -3.45 6.87
N PHE A 97 -14.42 -3.83 6.49
CA PHE A 97 -13.76 -3.26 5.32
C PHE A 97 -14.55 -3.51 4.03
N ILE A 98 -15.00 -4.74 3.82
CA ILE A 98 -15.79 -5.09 2.63
C ILE A 98 -17.12 -4.34 2.62
N GLU A 99 -17.83 -4.26 3.74
CA GLU A 99 -19.13 -3.58 3.82
C GLU A 99 -19.03 -2.09 3.45
N ILE A 100 -18.03 -1.37 3.97
CA ILE A 100 -17.86 0.06 3.68
C ILE A 100 -17.33 0.34 2.27
N ASN A 101 -16.71 -0.66 1.61
CA ASN A 101 -16.13 -0.51 0.29
C ASN A 101 -16.85 -1.32 -0.80
N LYS A 102 -17.98 -1.97 -0.49
CA LYS A 102 -18.66 -2.92 -1.39
C LYS A 102 -18.93 -2.38 -2.79
N ASP A 103 -19.27 -1.10 -2.90
CA ASP A 103 -19.59 -0.46 -4.19
C ASP A 103 -18.33 -0.23 -5.06
N LYS A 104 -17.14 -0.32 -4.46
CA LYS A 104 -15.84 -0.13 -5.14
C LYS A 104 -15.13 -1.45 -5.44
N ILE A 105 -15.50 -2.52 -4.74
CA ILE A 105 -14.87 -3.85 -4.90
C ILE A 105 -15.47 -4.54 -6.11
N LYS A 106 -14.63 -4.87 -7.10
CA LYS A 106 -15.06 -5.50 -8.36
C LYS A 106 -15.56 -6.92 -8.19
N GLU A 107 -14.95 -7.69 -7.32
CA GLU A 107 -15.27 -9.09 -7.05
C GLU A 107 -15.14 -9.33 -5.55
N ILE A 108 -16.25 -9.71 -4.91
CA ILE A 108 -16.27 -10.02 -3.48
C ILE A 108 -16.21 -11.54 -3.33
N LYS A 109 -15.13 -12.02 -2.71
CA LYS A 109 -14.97 -13.42 -2.27
C LYS A 109 -15.51 -13.58 -0.86
N THR A 110 -15.68 -14.83 -0.43
CA THR A 110 -15.98 -15.10 0.97
C THR A 110 -14.78 -14.71 1.86
N ILE A 111 -15.07 -14.39 3.12
CA ILE A 111 -14.03 -14.00 4.08
C ILE A 111 -13.01 -15.11 4.28
N ASP A 112 -13.47 -16.37 4.25
CA ASP A 112 -12.58 -17.51 4.42
C ASP A 112 -11.66 -17.70 3.20
N GLU A 113 -12.13 -17.44 1.97
CA GLU A 113 -11.28 -17.45 0.78
C GLU A 113 -10.18 -16.37 0.85
N TYR A 114 -10.48 -15.18 1.39
CA TYR A 114 -9.47 -14.15 1.60
C TYR A 114 -8.41 -14.57 2.62
N PHE A 115 -8.81 -15.21 3.71
CA PHE A 115 -7.88 -15.76 4.69
C PHE A 115 -7.02 -16.89 4.12
N ASP A 116 -7.63 -17.79 3.33
CA ASP A 116 -6.91 -18.88 2.67
C ASP A 116 -5.87 -18.33 1.70
N PHE A 117 -6.22 -17.32 0.91
CA PHE A 117 -5.29 -16.62 0.03
C PHE A 117 -4.06 -16.07 0.77
N MET A 118 -4.26 -15.48 1.94
CA MET A 118 -3.17 -14.96 2.77
C MET A 118 -2.51 -16.02 3.67
N LYS A 119 -2.95 -17.29 3.57
CA LYS A 119 -2.45 -18.40 4.40
C LYS A 119 -2.55 -18.08 5.91
N ILE A 120 -3.66 -17.46 6.34
CA ILE A 120 -3.99 -17.26 7.74
C ILE A 120 -4.77 -18.48 8.23
N LYS A 121 -4.22 -19.13 9.27
CA LYS A 121 -4.79 -20.36 9.80
C LYS A 121 -6.20 -20.15 10.35
N LYS A 122 -7.06 -21.17 10.28
CA LYS A 122 -8.45 -21.10 10.76
C LYS A 122 -8.56 -20.69 12.23
N GLU A 123 -7.66 -21.21 13.07
CA GLU A 123 -7.59 -20.93 14.51
C GLU A 123 -7.25 -19.47 14.87
N ASP A 124 -6.71 -18.71 13.91
CA ASP A 124 -6.30 -17.32 14.13
C ASP A 124 -7.33 -16.30 13.62
N ARG A 125 -8.24 -16.70 12.71
CA ARG A 125 -9.13 -15.77 11.98
C ARG A 125 -10.09 -14.99 12.91
N ASP A 126 -10.47 -15.61 14.02
CA ASP A 126 -11.39 -15.04 15.01
C ASP A 126 -10.68 -14.51 16.27
N LYS A 127 -9.33 -14.48 16.28
CA LYS A 127 -8.54 -13.80 17.32
C LYS A 127 -8.53 -12.28 17.08
N LEU A 128 -8.35 -11.50 18.13
CA LEU A 128 -8.16 -10.06 18.04
C LEU A 128 -6.89 -9.74 17.26
N LEU A 129 -6.93 -8.67 16.45
CA LEU A 129 -5.77 -8.25 15.68
C LEU A 129 -4.59 -7.80 16.57
N LYS A 130 -4.83 -7.37 17.81
CA LYS A 130 -3.75 -7.12 18.77
C LYS A 130 -2.90 -8.36 19.05
N ASP A 131 -3.51 -9.56 18.98
CA ASP A 131 -2.87 -10.84 19.27
C ASP A 131 -2.22 -11.46 18.02
N TYR A 132 -2.35 -10.82 16.86
CA TYR A 132 -1.69 -11.21 15.63
C TYR A 132 -0.20 -10.89 15.71
N SER A 133 0.64 -11.79 15.17
CA SER A 133 2.05 -11.48 14.97
C SER A 133 2.21 -10.29 14.01
N HIS A 134 3.38 -9.66 14.01
CA HIS A 134 3.70 -8.58 13.09
C HIS A 134 3.47 -9.01 11.62
N GLY A 135 3.93 -10.20 11.24
CA GLY A 135 3.70 -10.76 9.90
C GLY A 135 2.22 -10.98 9.58
N MET A 136 1.40 -11.43 10.54
CA MET A 136 -0.04 -11.58 10.33
C MET A 136 -0.74 -10.22 10.19
N LYS A 137 -0.35 -9.21 10.97
CA LYS A 137 -0.87 -7.83 10.81
C LYS A 137 -0.52 -7.27 9.43
N ASN A 138 0.69 -7.50 8.94
CA ASN A 138 1.09 -7.11 7.59
C ASN A 138 0.28 -7.82 6.51
N LYS A 139 -0.01 -9.12 6.67
CA LYS A 139 -0.90 -9.85 5.77
C LYS A 139 -2.29 -9.23 5.72
N MET A 140 -2.85 -8.84 6.86
CA MET A 140 -4.16 -8.17 6.91
C MET A 140 -4.13 -6.81 6.23
N GLN A 141 -3.11 -6.00 6.46
CA GLN A 141 -2.94 -4.71 5.79
C GLN A 141 -2.77 -4.86 4.28
N MET A 142 -1.98 -5.84 3.82
CA MET A 142 -1.84 -6.17 2.41
C MET A 142 -3.17 -6.62 1.81
N LEU A 143 -3.90 -7.48 2.51
CA LEU A 143 -5.16 -8.04 2.03
C LEU A 143 -6.21 -6.97 1.75
N VAL A 144 -6.41 -6.01 2.67
CA VAL A 144 -7.37 -4.93 2.45
C VAL A 144 -6.96 -4.04 1.26
N ASN A 145 -5.67 -3.82 1.05
CA ASN A 145 -5.17 -3.10 -0.12
C ASN A 145 -5.42 -3.88 -1.42
N ILE A 146 -5.24 -5.20 -1.42
CA ILE A 146 -5.55 -6.06 -2.58
C ILE A 146 -7.06 -6.04 -2.88
N ILE A 147 -7.91 -6.14 -1.86
CA ILE A 147 -9.38 -6.09 -1.98
C ILE A 147 -9.81 -4.73 -2.55
N ALA A 148 -9.24 -3.63 -2.08
CA ALA A 148 -9.52 -2.28 -2.59
C ALA A 148 -9.11 -2.11 -4.06
N SER A 149 -8.15 -2.93 -4.54
CA SER A 149 -7.66 -2.90 -5.93
C SER A 149 -7.29 -1.49 -6.43
N PRO A 150 -6.41 -0.77 -5.74
CA PRO A 150 -5.99 0.57 -6.12
C PRO A 150 -5.24 0.56 -7.44
N SER A 151 -5.15 1.72 -8.10
CA SER A 151 -4.38 1.89 -9.33
C SER A 151 -2.87 1.87 -9.09
N ILE A 152 -2.45 2.25 -7.88
CA ILE A 152 -1.06 2.35 -7.43
C ILE A 152 -0.98 1.66 -6.07
N LEU A 153 -0.07 0.70 -5.93
CA LEU A 153 0.19 0.05 -4.65
C LEU A 153 1.62 0.38 -4.19
N LEU A 154 1.72 1.09 -3.07
CA LEU A 154 2.98 1.42 -2.42
C LEU A 154 3.27 0.36 -1.34
N LEU A 155 4.46 -0.23 -1.38
CA LEU A 155 4.90 -1.24 -0.44
C LEU A 155 6.19 -0.79 0.24
N ASP A 156 6.11 -0.39 1.51
CA ASP A 156 7.29 0.03 2.29
C ASP A 156 7.84 -1.16 3.08
N GLU A 157 9.00 -1.66 2.66
CA GLU A 157 9.70 -2.81 3.24
C GLU A 157 8.83 -4.08 3.42
N PRO A 158 8.03 -4.49 2.42
CA PRO A 158 7.04 -5.56 2.57
C PRO A 158 7.65 -6.92 2.93
N LEU A 159 8.92 -7.15 2.57
CA LEU A 159 9.59 -8.45 2.72
C LEU A 159 10.13 -8.72 4.13
N THR A 160 10.15 -7.75 5.02
CA THR A 160 10.59 -7.96 6.42
C THR A 160 9.61 -8.84 7.21
N SER A 161 8.42 -9.07 6.66
CA SER A 161 7.32 -9.78 7.33
C SER A 161 6.69 -10.91 6.50
N PHE A 162 7.11 -11.10 5.24
CA PHE A 162 6.63 -12.21 4.41
C PHE A 162 7.59 -13.39 4.48
N ASP A 163 7.08 -14.56 4.84
CA ASP A 163 7.78 -15.79 4.51
C ASP A 163 8.06 -15.82 2.99
N VAL A 164 9.29 -16.18 2.61
CA VAL A 164 9.78 -16.21 1.22
C VAL A 164 8.80 -16.93 0.27
N VAL A 165 8.00 -17.87 0.79
CA VAL A 165 7.00 -18.64 0.05
C VAL A 165 5.85 -17.78 -0.48
N VAL A 166 5.38 -16.77 0.27
CA VAL A 166 4.27 -15.89 -0.18
C VAL A 166 4.75 -14.90 -1.24
N ALA A 167 6.02 -14.46 -1.15
CA ALA A 167 6.61 -13.57 -2.15
C ALA A 167 6.81 -14.26 -3.50
N GLU A 168 6.99 -15.58 -3.53
CA GLU A 168 7.18 -16.36 -4.77
C GLU A 168 5.85 -16.60 -5.51
N GLU A 169 4.74 -16.79 -4.78
CA GLU A 169 3.41 -16.98 -5.36
C GLU A 169 2.74 -15.69 -5.86
N MET A 170 3.20 -14.51 -5.40
CA MET A 170 2.75 -13.21 -5.91
C MET A 170 3.43 -12.78 -7.23
N ARG A 171 4.28 -13.63 -7.80
CA ARG A 171 4.95 -13.40 -9.09
C ARG A 171 4.14 -13.96 -10.27
N VAL A 172 2.84 -13.73 -10.29
CA VAL A 172 2.01 -14.08 -11.47
C VAL A 172 1.66 -12.83 -12.26
#